data_ac0a1c6fcde3e7d0f6f0c220e3034f77
#
_entry.id   ac0a1c6fcde3e7d0f6f0c220e3034f77
#
_cell.length_a   1.000
_cell.length_b   1.000
_cell.length_c   1.000
_cell.angle_alpha   90.00
_cell.angle_beta   90.00
_cell.angle_gamma   90.00
#
_symmetry.space_group_name_H-M   'P 1'
#
loop_
_entity.id
_entity.type
_entity.pdbx_description
1 polymer ?
#
loop_
_entity_poly.entity_id
_entity_poly.type
_entity_poly.pdbx_seq_one_letter_code
_entity_poly.pdbx_strand_id
1 'polypeptide(L)'
;NVEVSLDNFYDATSGIALYYVAVGTSIGGEDIMTYTPFSGSQFNLNALSLSDYQQYFVTVYGQDLVGLNSSTTSASFYYFGTLLGDSNNDWVIDFTDYTSFMSGYPGIDIAPVTGSAPYFFPNFDGISDVQDLAMFESMWNWSIGVNGRTVPNYTVQGISPFLRVLNDQLVVKFPAETETAQVYFEYDSEKYTVGLLPSNASNQLVLSNNDQANGLIQ
;
A
#
# COMPACT_ATOMS: atom_id res chain seq x y z
N ASN A 1 9.29 -11.03 10.34
CA ASN A 1 10.20 -12.17 10.08
C ASN A 1 10.22 -12.49 8.58
N VAL A 2 11.34 -13.04 8.11
CA VAL A 2 11.50 -13.54 6.74
C VAL A 2 11.67 -15.06 6.85
N GLU A 3 10.77 -15.80 6.21
CA GLU A 3 10.88 -17.25 6.11
C GLU A 3 11.82 -17.61 4.96
N VAL A 4 12.79 -18.47 5.23
CA VAL A 4 13.75 -18.96 4.23
C VAL A 4 13.56 -20.47 4.10
N SER A 5 13.35 -20.92 2.85
CA SER A 5 13.33 -22.33 2.47
C SER A 5 14.44 -22.57 1.45
N LEU A 6 15.30 -23.53 1.76
CA LEU A 6 16.46 -23.88 0.95
C LEU A 6 16.19 -25.20 0.22
N ASP A 7 16.01 -25.11 -1.10
CA ASP A 7 15.88 -26.25 -1.96
C ASP A 7 17.19 -26.47 -2.73
N ASN A 8 17.49 -27.75 -3.05
CA ASN A 8 18.61 -28.15 -3.89
C ASN A 8 20.04 -27.91 -3.36
N PHE A 9 20.20 -27.66 -2.05
CA PHE A 9 21.50 -27.82 -1.43
C PHE A 9 21.75 -29.31 -1.15
N TYR A 10 22.70 -29.88 -1.84
CA TYR A 10 22.97 -31.32 -1.72
C TYR A 10 24.47 -31.60 -1.80
N ASP A 11 24.95 -32.38 -0.85
CA ASP A 11 26.27 -32.99 -0.88
C ASP A 11 26.13 -34.49 -0.67
N ALA A 12 26.47 -35.26 -1.73
CA ALA A 12 26.35 -36.71 -1.74
C ALA A 12 27.41 -37.42 -0.89
N THR A 13 28.50 -36.75 -0.54
CA THR A 13 29.68 -37.36 0.06
C THR A 13 29.70 -37.22 1.57
N SER A 14 29.58 -36.00 2.07
CA SER A 14 29.69 -35.68 3.49
C SER A 14 28.38 -35.16 4.09
N GLY A 15 27.41 -34.74 3.25
CA GLY A 15 26.18 -34.11 3.69
C GLY A 15 26.39 -32.66 4.15
N ILE A 16 25.32 -31.92 4.31
CA ILE A 16 25.35 -30.52 4.78
C ILE A 16 25.24 -30.50 6.31
N ALA A 17 26.19 -29.83 6.96
CA ALA A 17 26.22 -29.63 8.41
C ALA A 17 25.42 -28.41 8.83
N LEU A 18 25.68 -27.26 8.17
CA LEU A 18 25.10 -25.95 8.49
C LEU A 18 24.91 -25.13 7.21
N TYR A 19 23.97 -24.22 7.27
CA TYR A 19 23.81 -23.13 6.30
C TYR A 19 24.22 -21.82 6.96
N TYR A 20 25.00 -21.03 6.27
CA TYR A 20 25.37 -19.69 6.69
C TYR A 20 24.59 -18.68 5.85
N VAL A 21 23.86 -17.82 6.52
CA VAL A 21 22.91 -16.89 5.91
C VAL A 21 23.26 -15.47 6.29
N ALA A 22 23.35 -14.61 5.30
CA ALA A 22 23.49 -13.17 5.45
C ALA A 22 22.32 -12.44 4.78
N VAL A 23 22.03 -11.25 5.25
CA VAL A 23 21.05 -10.34 4.66
C VAL A 23 21.68 -8.97 4.47
N GLY A 24 21.45 -8.40 3.29
CA GLY A 24 21.97 -7.08 2.97
C GLY A 24 21.16 -6.36 1.90
N THR A 25 21.53 -5.11 1.63
CA THR A 25 20.94 -4.26 0.61
C THR A 25 21.52 -4.51 -0.79
N SER A 26 22.47 -5.42 -0.91
CA SER A 26 23.10 -5.87 -2.16
C SER A 26 23.38 -7.37 -2.13
N ILE A 27 23.60 -7.95 -3.32
CA ILE A 27 23.99 -9.35 -3.44
C ILE A 27 25.30 -9.59 -2.66
N GLY A 28 25.27 -10.53 -1.70
CA GLY A 28 26.40 -10.82 -0.82
C GLY A 28 26.60 -9.80 0.30
N GLY A 29 25.74 -8.81 0.43
CA GLY A 29 25.80 -7.83 1.51
C GLY A 29 25.46 -8.42 2.87
N GLU A 30 26.07 -7.86 3.92
CA GLU A 30 25.95 -8.27 5.32
C GLU A 30 25.55 -7.11 6.22
N ASP A 31 25.05 -6.04 5.64
CA ASP A 31 24.76 -4.77 6.32
C ASP A 31 23.50 -4.83 7.19
N ILE A 32 22.64 -5.82 6.99
CA ILE A 32 21.45 -6.07 7.83
C ILE A 32 21.70 -7.22 8.79
N MET A 33 22.27 -8.32 8.31
CA MET A 33 22.63 -9.48 9.12
C MET A 33 23.88 -10.13 8.54
N THR A 34 24.92 -10.25 9.36
CA THR A 34 26.15 -10.96 9.00
C THR A 34 25.88 -12.47 8.90
N TYR A 35 26.78 -13.20 8.24
CA TYR A 35 26.64 -14.65 8.09
C TYR A 35 26.41 -15.35 9.42
N THR A 36 25.21 -15.86 9.61
CA THR A 36 24.74 -16.53 10.81
C THR A 36 24.44 -17.99 10.48
N PRO A 37 24.91 -18.95 11.29
CA PRO A 37 24.68 -20.38 11.04
C PRO A 37 23.25 -20.81 11.41
N PHE A 38 22.66 -21.61 10.55
CA PHE A 38 21.37 -22.27 10.76
C PHE A 38 21.47 -23.76 10.47
N SER A 39 20.73 -24.55 11.24
CA SER A 39 20.58 -25.99 11.00
C SER A 39 19.23 -26.27 10.32
N GLY A 40 19.23 -27.18 9.36
CA GLY A 40 18.05 -27.54 8.56
C GLY A 40 17.84 -26.58 7.38
N SER A 41 16.94 -26.96 6.49
CA SER A 41 16.67 -26.25 5.23
C SER A 41 15.52 -25.25 5.31
N GLN A 42 14.88 -25.11 6.46
CA GLN A 42 13.80 -24.14 6.70
C GLN A 42 14.04 -23.43 8.03
N PHE A 43 14.03 -22.11 8.02
CA PHE A 43 14.23 -21.29 9.21
C PHE A 43 13.64 -19.90 9.02
N ASN A 44 13.43 -19.20 10.13
CA ASN A 44 12.94 -17.83 10.14
C ASN A 44 14.05 -16.86 10.57
N LEU A 45 14.22 -15.80 9.78
CA LEU A 45 15.06 -14.67 10.14
C LEU A 45 14.19 -13.66 10.90
N ASN A 46 14.51 -13.49 12.17
CA ASN A 46 13.76 -12.61 13.06
C ASN A 46 14.56 -11.35 13.40
N ALA A 47 13.86 -10.31 13.83
CA ALA A 47 14.46 -9.06 14.31
C ALA A 47 15.38 -8.36 13.30
N LEU A 48 15.11 -8.50 12.01
CA LEU A 48 15.79 -7.73 10.98
C LEU A 48 15.30 -6.27 11.02
N SER A 49 16.27 -5.34 10.99
CA SER A 49 15.96 -3.90 10.86
C SER A 49 15.82 -3.57 9.38
N LEU A 50 14.60 -3.66 8.87
CA LEU A 50 14.29 -3.42 7.48
C LEU A 50 13.57 -2.07 7.33
N SER A 51 13.89 -1.36 6.25
CA SER A 51 13.21 -0.14 5.85
C SER A 51 12.15 -0.44 4.80
N ASP A 52 11.05 0.28 4.84
CA ASP A 52 9.96 0.14 3.88
C ASP A 52 10.39 0.44 2.45
N TYR A 53 9.75 -0.23 1.51
CA TYR A 53 9.93 -0.06 0.07
C TYR A 53 11.36 -0.34 -0.42
N GLN A 54 12.14 -1.10 0.35
CA GLN A 54 13.52 -1.43 0.06
C GLN A 54 13.65 -2.88 -0.41
N GLN A 55 14.50 -3.09 -1.42
CA GLN A 55 14.92 -4.43 -1.85
C GLN A 55 16.07 -4.92 -0.96
N TYR A 56 15.97 -6.18 -0.54
CA TYR A 56 16.99 -6.88 0.21
C TYR A 56 17.36 -8.19 -0.47
N PHE A 57 18.55 -8.68 -0.11
CA PHE A 57 19.10 -9.94 -0.62
C PHE A 57 19.42 -10.86 0.55
N VAL A 58 18.92 -12.09 0.46
CA VAL A 58 19.35 -13.18 1.33
C VAL A 58 20.44 -13.94 0.59
N THR A 59 21.63 -14.03 1.16
CA THR A 59 22.75 -14.77 0.58
C THR A 59 23.08 -15.96 1.47
N VAL A 60 23.22 -17.14 0.86
CA VAL A 60 23.42 -18.41 1.59
C VAL A 60 24.57 -19.19 1.00
N TYR A 61 25.33 -19.86 1.86
CA TYR A 61 26.19 -20.99 1.49
C TYR A 61 26.02 -22.15 2.47
N GLY A 62 26.22 -23.37 2.00
CA GLY A 62 26.24 -24.57 2.84
C GLY A 62 27.66 -24.93 3.23
N GLN A 63 27.84 -25.41 4.46
CA GLN A 63 29.06 -26.06 4.93
C GLN A 63 28.79 -27.54 5.16
N ASP A 64 29.65 -28.40 4.65
CA ASP A 64 29.54 -29.83 4.83
C ASP A 64 30.10 -30.31 6.19
N LEU A 65 29.97 -31.61 6.49
CA LEU A 65 30.44 -32.20 7.74
C LEU A 65 31.97 -32.27 7.87
N VAL A 66 32.71 -32.00 6.80
CA VAL A 66 34.18 -31.93 6.82
C VAL A 66 34.71 -30.49 6.80
N GLY A 67 33.80 -29.50 6.81
CA GLY A 67 34.12 -28.08 6.92
C GLY A 67 34.37 -27.36 5.59
N LEU A 68 34.00 -27.97 4.46
CA LEU A 68 34.11 -27.31 3.14
C LEU A 68 32.82 -26.51 2.85
N ASN A 69 32.99 -25.34 2.24
CA ASN A 69 31.88 -24.46 1.90
C ASN A 69 31.49 -24.58 0.44
N SER A 70 30.19 -24.50 0.16
CA SER A 70 29.68 -24.32 -1.20
C SER A 70 29.96 -22.91 -1.74
N SER A 71 29.67 -22.70 -3.04
CA SER A 71 29.48 -21.35 -3.56
C SER A 71 28.27 -20.69 -2.90
N THR A 72 28.28 -19.36 -2.84
CA THR A 72 27.14 -18.56 -2.40
C THR A 72 26.03 -18.52 -3.43
N THR A 73 24.79 -18.49 -2.98
CA THR A 73 23.61 -18.17 -3.81
C THR A 73 22.80 -17.08 -3.13
N SER A 74 22.08 -16.28 -3.89
CA SER A 74 21.28 -15.16 -3.36
C SER A 74 19.90 -15.13 -3.98
N ALA A 75 18.93 -14.79 -3.16
CA ALA A 75 17.57 -14.45 -3.58
C ALA A 75 17.22 -13.05 -3.06
N SER A 76 16.39 -12.33 -3.80
CA SER A 76 15.93 -11.01 -3.36
C SER A 76 14.48 -11.05 -2.91
N PHE A 77 14.15 -10.15 -1.99
CA PHE A 77 12.78 -9.85 -1.58
C PHE A 77 12.62 -8.35 -1.39
N TYR A 78 11.38 -7.90 -1.39
CA TYR A 78 11.03 -6.52 -1.06
C TYR A 78 10.33 -6.49 0.29
N TYR A 79 10.62 -5.46 1.08
CA TYR A 79 9.96 -5.28 2.37
C TYR A 79 8.94 -4.14 2.29
N PHE A 80 7.75 -4.44 2.78
CA PHE A 80 6.65 -3.50 2.92
C PHE A 80 6.15 -3.62 4.36
N GLY A 81 6.59 -2.73 5.23
CA GLY A 81 6.18 -2.69 6.63
C GLY A 81 4.83 -2.02 6.81
N THR A 82 4.45 -1.16 5.84
CA THR A 82 3.18 -0.45 5.80
C THR A 82 2.66 -0.37 4.38
N LEU A 83 1.37 -0.09 4.22
CA LEU A 83 0.80 0.28 2.93
C LEU A 83 1.11 1.75 2.63
N LEU A 84 1.34 2.07 1.36
CA LEU A 84 1.55 3.45 0.95
C LEU A 84 0.28 4.27 1.18
N GLY A 85 0.37 5.32 2.00
CA GLY A 85 -0.77 6.14 2.39
C GLY A 85 -1.50 5.68 3.66
N ASP A 86 -1.12 4.55 4.25
CA ASP A 86 -1.64 4.07 5.53
C ASP A 86 -0.97 4.83 6.69
N SER A 87 -1.65 5.83 7.20
CA SER A 87 -1.11 6.75 8.20
C SER A 87 -1.18 6.21 9.63
N ASN A 88 -2.07 5.28 9.90
CA ASN A 88 -2.28 4.69 11.21
C ASN A 88 -1.70 3.26 11.35
N ASN A 89 -1.15 2.71 10.26
CA ASN A 89 -0.53 1.38 10.18
C ASN A 89 -1.48 0.23 10.55
N ASP A 90 -2.73 0.30 10.14
CA ASP A 90 -3.71 -0.75 10.38
C ASP A 90 -3.92 -1.68 9.16
N TRP A 91 -3.17 -1.47 8.07
CA TRP A 91 -3.21 -2.20 6.82
C TRP A 91 -4.52 -2.04 6.03
N VAL A 92 -5.25 -0.98 6.31
CA VAL A 92 -6.46 -0.59 5.60
C VAL A 92 -6.29 0.86 5.16
N ILE A 93 -6.49 1.16 3.89
CA ILE A 93 -6.59 2.55 3.45
C ILE A 93 -8.05 2.96 3.52
N ASP A 94 -8.37 3.82 4.49
CA ASP A 94 -9.73 4.26 4.74
C ASP A 94 -9.84 5.79 4.96
N PHE A 95 -10.99 6.21 5.45
CA PHE A 95 -11.22 7.64 5.66
C PHE A 95 -10.32 8.26 6.73
N THR A 96 -9.80 7.48 7.65
CA THR A 96 -8.84 7.95 8.66
C THR A 96 -7.55 8.38 7.97
N ASP A 97 -7.08 7.58 7.01
CA ASP A 97 -5.88 7.88 6.23
C ASP A 97 -6.11 9.06 5.29
N TYR A 98 -7.28 9.11 4.67
CA TYR A 98 -7.65 10.26 3.84
C TYR A 98 -7.62 11.57 4.62
N THR A 99 -8.18 11.61 5.82
CA THR A 99 -8.15 12.83 6.65
C THR A 99 -6.74 13.21 7.06
N SER A 100 -5.90 12.23 7.36
CA SER A 100 -4.49 12.43 7.66
C SER A 100 -3.74 12.96 6.44
N PHE A 101 -3.94 12.32 5.28
CA PHE A 101 -3.36 12.74 4.01
C PHE A 101 -3.75 14.18 3.67
N MET A 102 -5.04 14.52 3.70
CA MET A 102 -5.53 15.85 3.36
C MET A 102 -5.09 16.91 4.36
N SER A 103 -4.92 16.59 5.64
CA SER A 103 -4.41 17.54 6.64
C SER A 103 -2.93 17.86 6.43
N GLY A 104 -2.17 16.95 5.83
CA GLY A 104 -0.77 17.15 5.49
C GLY A 104 -0.54 17.71 4.08
N TYR A 105 -1.55 17.70 3.23
CA TYR A 105 -1.45 18.16 1.84
C TYR A 105 -1.56 19.70 1.75
N PRO A 106 -0.75 20.42 0.94
CA PRO A 106 0.42 19.91 0.22
C PRO A 106 1.64 19.77 1.15
N GLY A 107 2.27 18.65 1.18
CA GLY A 107 3.46 18.37 2.00
C GLY A 107 3.70 16.88 2.14
N ILE A 108 2.78 16.05 1.65
CA ILE A 108 2.93 14.60 1.56
C ILE A 108 3.44 14.26 0.17
N ASP A 109 4.55 13.54 0.14
CA ASP A 109 5.21 13.03 -1.06
C ASP A 109 5.15 11.50 -1.01
N ILE A 110 4.32 10.91 -1.85
CA ILE A 110 4.16 9.45 -2.01
C ILE A 110 4.20 9.01 -3.48
N ALA A 111 4.48 9.93 -4.39
CA ALA A 111 4.59 9.71 -5.83
C ALA A 111 5.88 10.37 -6.38
N PRO A 112 6.29 10.04 -7.61
CA PRO A 112 5.77 8.98 -8.45
C PRO A 112 6.06 7.58 -7.93
N VAL A 113 5.32 6.59 -8.42
CA VAL A 113 5.48 5.19 -8.00
C VAL A 113 5.75 4.27 -9.18
N THR A 114 6.32 3.10 -8.90
CA THR A 114 6.36 1.95 -9.81
C THR A 114 5.69 0.75 -9.15
N GLY A 115 5.31 -0.26 -9.95
CA GLY A 115 4.61 -1.44 -9.45
C GLY A 115 3.09 -1.33 -9.56
N SER A 116 2.38 -2.02 -8.70
CA SER A 116 0.91 -2.06 -8.66
C SER A 116 0.41 -2.22 -7.22
N ALA A 117 -0.79 -1.73 -6.95
CA ALA A 117 -1.42 -1.88 -5.64
C ALA A 117 -1.50 -3.35 -5.20
N PRO A 118 -1.24 -3.65 -3.93
CA PRO A 118 -0.92 -2.72 -2.85
C PRO A 118 0.58 -2.41 -2.71
N TYR A 119 1.43 -3.04 -3.53
CA TYR A 119 2.89 -3.04 -3.39
C TYR A 119 3.52 -2.07 -4.37
N PHE A 120 3.27 -0.79 -4.16
CA PHE A 120 3.92 0.27 -4.89
C PHE A 120 5.29 0.61 -4.30
N PHE A 121 6.22 0.97 -5.19
CA PHE A 121 7.54 1.49 -4.83
C PHE A 121 7.56 2.99 -5.09
N PRO A 122 7.51 3.83 -4.05
CA PRO A 122 7.58 5.27 -4.20
C PRO A 122 8.99 5.69 -4.61
N ASN A 123 9.05 6.69 -5.46
CA ASN A 123 10.26 7.43 -5.76
C ASN A 123 10.02 8.88 -5.31
N PHE A 124 10.19 9.11 -4.01
CA PHE A 124 9.97 10.40 -3.36
C PHE A 124 10.77 11.49 -4.08
N ASP A 125 10.08 12.37 -4.81
CA ASP A 125 10.73 13.41 -5.60
C ASP A 125 10.82 14.77 -4.89
N GLY A 126 10.26 14.85 -3.68
CA GLY A 126 10.23 16.05 -2.85
C GLY A 126 9.17 17.06 -3.27
N ILE A 127 8.28 16.69 -4.19
CA ILE A 127 7.22 17.54 -4.71
C ILE A 127 5.88 16.94 -4.24
N SER A 128 5.09 17.74 -3.52
CA SER A 128 3.72 17.33 -3.18
C SER A 128 2.75 17.96 -4.16
N ASP A 129 2.19 17.13 -5.04
CA ASP A 129 1.31 17.57 -6.11
C ASP A 129 0.15 16.61 -6.39
N VAL A 130 -0.49 16.75 -7.54
CA VAL A 130 -1.61 15.93 -7.95
C VAL A 130 -1.25 14.44 -8.15
N GLN A 131 0.02 14.12 -8.35
CA GLN A 131 0.46 12.73 -8.51
C GLN A 131 0.35 11.98 -7.17
N ASP A 132 0.66 12.66 -6.04
CA ASP A 132 0.50 12.09 -4.71
C ASP A 132 -0.97 11.81 -4.39
N LEU A 133 -1.85 12.73 -4.75
CA LEU A 133 -3.28 12.55 -4.57
C LEU A 133 -3.81 11.39 -5.43
N ALA A 134 -3.40 11.30 -6.68
CA ALA A 134 -3.77 10.20 -7.57
C ALA A 134 -3.24 8.85 -7.07
N MET A 135 -2.05 8.86 -6.44
CA MET A 135 -1.47 7.69 -5.83
C MET A 135 -2.29 7.24 -4.60
N PHE A 136 -2.61 8.18 -3.73
CA PHE A 136 -3.48 7.89 -2.58
C PHE A 136 -4.83 7.33 -3.02
N GLU A 137 -5.47 7.92 -4.04
CA GLU A 137 -6.73 7.44 -4.61
C GLU A 137 -6.59 5.99 -5.14
N SER A 138 -5.48 5.69 -5.78
CA SER A 138 -5.22 4.34 -6.29
C SER A 138 -5.18 3.30 -5.17
N MET A 139 -4.52 3.61 -4.05
CA MET A 139 -4.46 2.75 -2.86
C MET A 139 -5.83 2.64 -2.18
N TRP A 140 -6.56 3.75 -2.11
CA TRP A 140 -7.94 3.76 -1.59
C TRP A 140 -8.85 2.82 -2.39
N ASN A 141 -8.83 2.92 -3.72
CA ASN A 141 -9.64 2.09 -4.59
C ASN A 141 -9.27 0.60 -4.46
N TRP A 142 -7.99 0.29 -4.33
CA TRP A 142 -7.55 -1.06 -4.05
C TRP A 142 -8.10 -1.56 -2.71
N SER A 143 -7.96 -0.77 -1.64
CA SER A 143 -8.41 -1.13 -0.29
C SER A 143 -9.92 -1.38 -0.24
N ILE A 144 -10.72 -0.57 -0.93
CA ILE A 144 -12.16 -0.80 -1.08
C ILE A 144 -12.44 -2.13 -1.78
N GLY A 145 -11.67 -2.46 -2.82
CA GLY A 145 -11.82 -3.73 -3.55
C GLY A 145 -11.54 -4.96 -2.70
N VAL A 146 -10.60 -4.88 -1.76
CA VAL A 146 -10.18 -5.99 -0.91
C VAL A 146 -11.00 -6.08 0.38
N ASN A 147 -11.20 -4.96 1.06
CA ASN A 147 -11.79 -4.91 2.39
C ASN A 147 -13.29 -4.57 2.40
N GLY A 148 -13.83 -4.28 1.22
CA GLY A 148 -15.16 -3.71 1.10
C GLY A 148 -15.20 -2.24 1.50
N ARG A 149 -16.33 -1.59 1.27
CA ARG A 149 -16.51 -0.19 1.64
C ARG A 149 -16.76 -0.08 3.13
N THR A 150 -15.83 0.49 3.85
CA THR A 150 -16.12 1.00 5.19
C THR A 150 -16.75 2.38 5.01
N VAL A 151 -18.06 2.47 5.12
CA VAL A 151 -18.72 3.77 5.23
C VAL A 151 -18.49 4.24 6.68
N PRO A 152 -17.78 5.33 6.90
CA PRO A 152 -17.63 5.87 8.23
C PRO A 152 -19.01 6.20 8.78
N ASN A 153 -19.31 5.71 9.97
CA ASN A 153 -20.56 6.02 10.66
C ASN A 153 -20.43 7.45 11.23
N TYR A 154 -20.55 8.46 10.37
CA TYR A 154 -20.53 9.84 10.83
C TYR A 154 -21.89 10.20 11.45
N THR A 155 -21.88 10.42 12.73
CA THR A 155 -22.89 11.25 13.35
C THR A 155 -22.45 12.70 13.17
N VAL A 156 -22.88 13.32 12.10
CA VAL A 156 -22.66 14.77 11.92
C VAL A 156 -23.47 15.49 13.01
N GLN A 157 -22.81 15.94 14.05
CA GLN A 157 -23.47 16.78 15.04
C GLN A 157 -23.60 18.20 14.45
N GLY A 158 -24.82 18.54 14.13
CA GLY A 158 -25.20 19.94 13.98
C GLY A 158 -25.34 20.49 12.57
N ILE A 159 -24.97 19.75 11.50
CA ILE A 159 -25.05 20.27 10.14
C ILE A 159 -25.66 19.23 9.23
N SER A 160 -26.88 19.43 8.76
CA SER A 160 -27.52 18.57 7.77
C SER A 160 -27.21 19.10 6.38
N PRO A 161 -26.56 18.33 5.48
CA PRO A 161 -26.49 18.72 4.10
C PRO A 161 -27.90 18.78 3.52
N PHE A 162 -28.14 19.74 2.68
CA PHE A 162 -29.42 19.88 2.00
C PHE A 162 -29.36 19.07 0.70
N LEU A 163 -30.19 18.03 0.61
CA LEU A 163 -30.36 17.21 -0.58
C LEU A 163 -31.65 17.57 -1.28
N ARG A 164 -31.56 17.87 -2.57
CA ARG A 164 -32.73 18.19 -3.41
C ARG A 164 -32.57 17.64 -4.80
N VAL A 165 -33.63 17.03 -5.32
CA VAL A 165 -33.76 16.71 -6.74
C VAL A 165 -34.42 17.89 -7.43
N LEU A 166 -33.76 18.45 -8.42
CA LEU A 166 -34.25 19.58 -9.21
C LEU A 166 -33.94 19.33 -10.70
N ASN A 167 -34.94 19.25 -11.54
CA ASN A 167 -34.82 19.06 -13.00
C ASN A 167 -33.88 17.90 -13.35
N ASP A 168 -34.12 16.73 -12.77
CA ASP A 168 -33.31 15.50 -12.94
C ASP A 168 -31.85 15.64 -12.47
N GLN A 169 -31.56 16.67 -11.72
CA GLN A 169 -30.26 16.87 -11.07
C GLN A 169 -30.36 16.65 -9.58
N LEU A 170 -29.43 15.86 -9.03
CA LEU A 170 -29.26 15.76 -7.60
C LEU A 170 -28.32 16.89 -7.14
N VAL A 171 -28.87 17.81 -6.35
CA VAL A 171 -28.12 18.94 -5.81
C VAL A 171 -27.83 18.66 -4.35
N VAL A 172 -26.55 18.58 -4.00
CA VAL A 172 -26.08 18.49 -2.62
C VAL A 172 -25.49 19.85 -2.25
N LYS A 173 -26.02 20.47 -1.21
CA LYS A 173 -25.49 21.72 -0.70
C LYS A 173 -24.93 21.50 0.70
N PHE A 174 -23.66 21.77 0.85
CA PHE A 174 -22.98 21.74 2.13
C PHE A 174 -23.01 23.12 2.79
N PRO A 175 -22.95 23.20 4.12
CA PRO A 175 -22.75 24.45 4.83
C PRO A 175 -21.48 25.18 4.38
N ALA A 176 -21.44 26.49 4.59
CA ALA A 176 -20.33 27.34 4.13
C ALA A 176 -18.98 27.01 4.80
N GLU A 177 -19.03 26.39 5.97
CA GLU A 177 -17.86 26.03 6.77
C GLU A 177 -17.35 24.61 6.43
N THR A 178 -17.95 23.92 5.47
CA THR A 178 -17.52 22.57 5.07
C THR A 178 -16.24 22.69 4.24
N GLU A 179 -15.13 22.22 4.76
CA GLU A 179 -13.85 22.22 4.07
C GLU A 179 -13.72 21.02 3.12
N THR A 180 -14.23 19.86 3.55
CA THR A 180 -14.23 18.63 2.76
C THR A 180 -15.53 17.87 2.96
N ALA A 181 -16.00 17.19 1.92
CA ALA A 181 -17.16 16.32 2.01
C ALA A 181 -17.03 15.17 1.02
N GLN A 182 -17.46 14.00 1.45
CA GLN A 182 -17.57 12.82 0.60
C GLN A 182 -19.04 12.40 0.53
N VAL A 183 -19.50 12.12 -0.66
CA VAL A 183 -20.91 11.77 -0.89
C VAL A 183 -20.98 10.49 -1.70
N TYR A 184 -21.69 9.52 -1.16
CA TYR A 184 -21.95 8.24 -1.83
C TYR A 184 -23.40 8.22 -2.32
N PHE A 185 -23.58 7.79 -3.55
CA PHE A 185 -24.90 7.54 -4.11
C PHE A 185 -24.98 6.12 -4.63
N GLU A 186 -26.01 5.41 -4.20
CA GLU A 186 -26.45 4.18 -4.84
C GLU A 186 -27.62 4.52 -5.75
N TYR A 187 -27.60 4.04 -6.97
CA TYR A 187 -28.67 4.22 -7.92
C TYR A 187 -28.89 2.95 -8.76
N ASP A 188 -30.10 2.81 -9.28
CA ASP A 188 -30.47 1.71 -10.17
C ASP A 188 -29.87 1.97 -11.56
N SER A 189 -28.74 1.32 -11.86
CA SER A 189 -27.99 1.49 -13.10
C SER A 189 -28.75 0.96 -14.35
N GLU A 190 -29.77 0.14 -14.15
CA GLU A 190 -30.65 -0.31 -15.26
C GLU A 190 -31.66 0.79 -15.67
N LYS A 191 -31.98 1.69 -14.75
CA LYS A 191 -32.96 2.76 -14.98
C LYS A 191 -32.33 4.13 -15.20
N TYR A 192 -31.17 4.38 -14.65
CA TYR A 192 -30.56 5.72 -14.63
C TYR A 192 -29.13 5.68 -15.11
N THR A 193 -28.74 6.71 -15.84
CA THR A 193 -27.36 7.05 -16.12
C THR A 193 -27.04 8.32 -15.36
N VAL A 194 -26.02 8.29 -14.51
CA VAL A 194 -25.63 9.43 -13.68
C VAL A 194 -24.30 9.97 -14.16
N GLY A 195 -24.19 11.27 -14.28
CA GLY A 195 -22.98 11.98 -14.63
C GLY A 195 -22.79 13.20 -13.75
N LEU A 196 -21.54 13.60 -13.58
CA LEU A 196 -21.21 14.83 -12.87
C LEU A 196 -21.38 16.03 -13.78
N LEU A 197 -22.05 17.05 -13.28
CA LEU A 197 -22.09 18.35 -13.93
C LEU A 197 -20.90 19.21 -13.43
N PRO A 198 -20.21 19.91 -14.31
CA PRO A 198 -19.14 20.80 -13.89
C PRO A 198 -19.65 21.85 -12.91
N SER A 199 -18.97 21.99 -11.78
CA SER A 199 -19.25 23.04 -10.81
C SER A 199 -18.84 24.39 -11.38
N ASN A 200 -19.71 25.40 -11.27
CA ASN A 200 -19.38 26.79 -11.61
C ASN A 200 -18.61 27.52 -10.48
N ALA A 201 -18.28 26.83 -9.39
CA ALA A 201 -17.55 27.41 -8.28
C ALA A 201 -16.03 27.30 -8.56
N SER A 202 -15.38 28.46 -8.60
CA SER A 202 -13.91 28.54 -8.57
C SER A 202 -13.40 27.99 -7.24
N ASN A 203 -12.41 27.09 -7.27
CA ASN A 203 -11.71 26.47 -6.15
C ASN A 203 -12.33 25.19 -5.57
N GLN A 204 -13.00 24.37 -6.37
CA GLN A 204 -13.40 23.02 -5.94
C GLN A 204 -12.71 21.98 -6.80
N LEU A 205 -11.97 21.08 -6.17
CA LEU A 205 -11.51 19.84 -6.77
C LEU A 205 -12.59 18.80 -6.52
N VAL A 206 -13.18 18.28 -7.59
CA VAL A 206 -14.14 17.18 -7.53
C VAL A 206 -13.46 15.95 -8.10
N LEU A 207 -13.17 15.00 -7.24
CA LEU A 207 -12.76 13.66 -7.64
C LEU A 207 -14.01 12.78 -7.64
N SER A 208 -14.25 12.09 -8.73
CA SER A 208 -15.37 11.16 -8.80
C SER A 208 -14.93 9.82 -9.34
N ASN A 209 -15.38 8.78 -8.68
CA ASN A 209 -15.37 7.42 -9.21
C ASN A 209 -16.80 7.03 -9.55
N ASN A 210 -17.09 6.84 -10.83
CA ASN A 210 -18.40 6.43 -11.29
C ASN A 210 -18.34 4.97 -11.74
N ASP A 211 -18.76 4.07 -10.88
CA ASP A 211 -18.95 2.66 -11.19
C ASP A 211 -20.39 2.43 -11.68
N GLN A 212 -20.60 2.70 -12.96
CA GLN A 212 -21.91 2.55 -13.58
C GLN A 212 -22.42 1.10 -13.56
N ALA A 213 -21.53 0.11 -13.59
CA ALA A 213 -21.92 -1.30 -13.57
C ALA A 213 -22.60 -1.70 -12.23
N ASN A 214 -22.18 -1.07 -11.13
CA ASN A 214 -22.74 -1.32 -9.82
C ASN A 214 -23.67 -0.21 -9.30
N GLY A 215 -23.94 0.81 -10.11
CA GLY A 215 -24.82 1.91 -9.74
C GLY A 215 -24.27 2.77 -8.60
N LEU A 216 -22.96 3.02 -8.58
CA LEU A 216 -22.28 3.72 -7.50
C LEU A 216 -21.53 4.95 -8.01
N ILE A 217 -21.70 6.08 -7.34
CA ILE A 217 -20.88 7.28 -7.49
C ILE A 217 -20.28 7.65 -6.15
N GLN A 218 -18.99 7.92 -6.17
CA GLN A 218 -18.23 8.41 -5.03
C GLN A 218 -17.68 9.78 -5.32
#